data_2ae93937d6343f74c59681a1517e1e86
#
_entry.id   2ae93937d6343f74c59681a1517e1e86
#
_cell.length_a   1.000
_cell.length_b   1.000
_cell.length_c   1.000
_cell.angle_alpha   90.00
_cell.angle_beta   90.00
_cell.angle_gamma   90.00
#
_symmetry.space_group_name_H-M   'P 1'
#
loop_
_entity.id
_entity.type
_entity.pdbx_description
1 polymer ?
#
loop_
_entity_poly.entity_id
_entity_poly.type
_entity_poly.pdbx_seq_one_letter_code
_entity_poly.pdbx_strand_id
1 'polypeptide(L)'
;MAELSTSRPAVTVVLGSADACERVSALPGACPISTVEVAIVGDASITALRQAVRLVDPDAIVRDVSDGWVLHTLEGPGARDAFARLSELELPASGFVQGAVARIGVRVLLEGDRVDLLVPSMLATHLRERIQDECRELFA
;
A
#
# COMPACT_ATOMS: atom_id res chain seq x y z
N MET A 1 6.62 5.53 -21.15
CA MET A 1 7.66 4.86 -20.36
C MET A 1 7.33 5.00 -18.89
N ALA A 2 7.85 4.12 -18.07
CA ALA A 2 7.65 4.13 -16.63
C ALA A 2 8.98 4.11 -15.91
N GLU A 3 9.00 4.54 -14.67
CA GLU A 3 10.13 4.41 -13.76
C GLU A 3 9.75 3.51 -12.60
N LEU A 4 10.68 2.66 -12.18
CA LEU A 4 10.56 1.82 -10.99
C LEU A 4 11.50 2.35 -9.92
N SER A 5 10.96 2.66 -8.76
CA SER A 5 11.73 3.06 -7.59
C SER A 5 11.32 2.24 -6.37
N THR A 6 12.20 2.22 -5.38
CA THR A 6 11.98 1.46 -4.15
C THR A 6 12.26 2.35 -2.95
N SER A 7 11.39 2.28 -1.95
CA SER A 7 11.55 3.04 -0.70
C SER A 7 11.07 2.22 0.50
N ARG A 8 11.42 2.70 1.69
CA ARG A 8 10.94 2.15 2.96
C ARG A 8 10.09 3.20 3.66
N PRO A 9 8.78 3.21 3.40
CA PRO A 9 7.90 4.21 3.98
C PRO A 9 7.63 3.92 5.45
N ALA A 10 7.17 4.93 6.16
CA ALA A 10 6.51 4.71 7.44
C ALA A 10 5.18 4.00 7.19
N VAL A 11 4.89 2.97 7.96
CA VAL A 11 3.63 2.24 7.90
C VAL A 11 3.10 2.06 9.32
N THR A 12 1.88 2.52 9.56
CA THR A 12 1.19 2.39 10.84
C THR A 12 -0.05 1.54 10.65
N VAL A 13 -0.27 0.58 11.54
CA VAL A 13 -1.48 -0.24 11.52
C VAL A 13 -2.42 0.19 12.63
N VAL A 14 -3.70 0.23 12.31
CA VAL A 14 -4.81 0.43 13.26
C VAL A 14 -5.66 -0.83 13.26
N LEU A 15 -5.79 -1.44 14.42
CA LEU A 15 -6.63 -2.61 14.66
C LEU A 15 -7.69 -2.23 15.67
N GLY A 16 -8.96 -2.44 15.34
CA GLY A 16 -10.03 -2.06 16.24
C GLY A 16 -11.40 -2.41 15.69
N SER A 17 -12.44 -1.84 16.28
CA SER A 17 -13.80 -2.00 15.82
C SER A 17 -13.98 -1.42 14.40
N ALA A 18 -15.05 -1.84 13.73
CA ALA A 18 -15.37 -1.30 12.41
C ALA A 18 -15.52 0.22 12.44
N ASP A 19 -16.16 0.77 13.46
CA ASP A 19 -16.34 2.23 13.60
C ASP A 19 -15.01 2.95 13.82
N ALA A 20 -14.10 2.38 14.62
CA ALA A 20 -12.78 2.96 14.85
C ALA A 20 -11.96 2.98 13.54
N CYS A 21 -11.97 1.88 12.79
CA CYS A 21 -11.28 1.79 11.51
C CYS A 21 -11.85 2.73 10.47
N GLU A 22 -13.17 2.89 10.42
CA GLU A 22 -13.81 3.82 9.51
C GLU A 22 -13.36 5.27 9.72
N ARG A 23 -13.09 5.67 10.96
CA ARG A 23 -12.61 7.02 11.28
C ARG A 23 -11.29 7.38 10.58
N VAL A 24 -10.45 6.39 10.32
CA VAL A 24 -9.12 6.62 9.74
C VAL A 24 -9.01 6.15 8.29
N SER A 25 -10.02 5.48 7.76
CA SER A 25 -9.96 4.87 6.42
C SER A 25 -9.92 5.88 5.28
N ALA A 26 -10.29 7.13 5.51
CA ALA A 26 -10.26 8.20 4.51
C ALA A 26 -9.01 9.09 4.61
N LEU A 27 -8.10 8.83 5.55
CA LEU A 27 -6.86 9.59 5.67
C LEU A 27 -5.94 9.35 4.47
N PRO A 28 -5.09 10.34 4.10
CA PRO A 28 -4.10 10.12 3.05
C PRO A 28 -3.21 8.92 3.37
N GLY A 29 -3.01 8.04 2.37
CA GLY A 29 -2.23 6.81 2.53
C GLY A 29 -2.94 5.68 3.25
N ALA A 30 -4.22 5.83 3.60
CA ALA A 30 -4.97 4.78 4.26
C ALA A 30 -5.29 3.62 3.32
N CYS A 31 -5.02 2.41 3.81
CA CYS A 31 -5.33 1.14 3.15
C CYS A 31 -6.30 0.37 4.04
N PRO A 32 -7.61 0.42 3.78
CA PRO A 32 -8.59 -0.35 4.55
C PRO A 32 -8.47 -1.83 4.17
N ILE A 33 -7.67 -2.57 4.93
CA ILE A 33 -7.38 -3.98 4.68
C ILE A 33 -8.62 -4.84 4.92
N SER A 34 -9.32 -4.55 6.01
CA SER A 34 -10.59 -5.18 6.36
C SER A 34 -11.43 -4.20 7.16
N THR A 35 -12.61 -4.63 7.63
CA THR A 35 -13.45 -3.78 8.48
C THR A 35 -12.83 -3.49 9.85
N VAL A 36 -11.84 -4.28 10.27
CA VAL A 36 -11.20 -4.18 11.59
C VAL A 36 -9.69 -3.87 11.51
N GLU A 37 -9.17 -3.59 10.33
CA GLU A 37 -7.77 -3.27 10.12
C GLU A 37 -7.58 -2.22 9.04
N VAL A 38 -6.83 -1.15 9.36
CA VAL A 38 -6.38 -0.14 8.40
C VAL A 38 -4.88 0.03 8.51
N ALA A 39 -4.17 -0.02 7.39
CA ALA A 39 -2.78 0.35 7.33
C ALA A 39 -2.66 1.76 6.75
N ILE A 40 -1.77 2.58 7.31
CA ILE A 40 -1.53 3.95 6.82
C ILE A 40 -0.09 4.03 6.35
N VAL A 41 0.08 4.32 5.06
CA VAL A 41 1.39 4.48 4.42
C VAL A 41 1.74 5.96 4.40
N GLY A 42 2.88 6.30 5.00
CA GLY A 42 3.34 7.67 5.14
C GLY A 42 3.44 8.10 6.59
N ASP A 43 3.92 9.32 6.80
CA ASP A 43 4.08 9.86 8.15
C ASP A 43 2.72 10.09 8.80
N ALA A 44 2.53 9.50 9.97
CA ALA A 44 1.33 9.66 10.76
C ALA A 44 1.70 9.74 12.23
N SER A 45 1.02 10.60 12.97
CA SER A 45 1.19 10.67 14.42
C SER A 45 0.46 9.53 15.09
N ILE A 46 1.19 8.58 15.65
CA ILE A 46 0.62 7.45 16.40
C ILE A 46 -0.21 7.95 17.58
N THR A 47 0.27 8.98 18.28
CA THR A 47 -0.47 9.56 19.40
C THR A 47 -1.81 10.15 18.95
N ALA A 48 -1.83 10.91 17.86
CA ALA A 48 -3.06 11.48 17.32
C ALA A 48 -4.03 10.39 16.83
N LEU A 49 -3.51 9.35 16.17
CA LEU A 49 -4.32 8.22 15.73
C LEU A 49 -4.94 7.47 16.91
N ARG A 50 -4.16 7.20 17.96
CA ARG A 50 -4.68 6.55 19.17
C ARG A 50 -5.80 7.37 19.81
N GLN A 51 -5.60 8.67 19.93
CA GLN A 51 -6.62 9.54 20.48
C GLN A 51 -7.91 9.48 19.66
N ALA A 52 -7.81 9.54 18.35
CA ALA A 52 -8.96 9.51 17.46
C ALA A 52 -9.74 8.19 17.54
N VAL A 53 -9.03 7.05 17.44
CA VAL A 53 -9.69 5.74 17.38
C VAL A 53 -10.19 5.28 18.75
N ARG A 54 -9.49 5.61 19.84
CA ARG A 54 -9.88 5.20 21.19
C ARG A 54 -11.07 5.98 21.75
N LEU A 55 -11.48 7.06 21.12
CA LEU A 55 -12.77 7.69 21.41
C LEU A 55 -13.94 6.78 21.06
N VAL A 56 -13.76 5.90 20.07
CA VAL A 56 -14.78 4.97 19.58
C VAL A 56 -14.55 3.56 20.11
N ASP A 57 -13.30 3.14 20.18
CA ASP A 57 -12.90 1.81 20.67
C ASP A 57 -11.72 1.97 21.62
N PRO A 58 -11.92 1.93 22.94
CA PRO A 58 -10.85 2.09 23.93
C PRO A 58 -9.75 1.02 23.82
N ASP A 59 -10.05 -0.14 23.24
CA ASP A 59 -9.12 -1.26 23.09
C ASP A 59 -8.39 -1.25 21.74
N ALA A 60 -8.63 -0.26 20.89
CA ALA A 60 -7.97 -0.15 19.59
C ALA A 60 -6.44 -0.11 19.73
N ILE A 61 -5.76 -0.80 18.83
CA ILE A 61 -4.31 -0.90 18.79
C ILE A 61 -3.79 -0.06 17.62
N VAL A 62 -2.79 0.77 17.88
CA VAL A 62 -2.09 1.57 16.87
C VAL A 62 -0.61 1.31 17.01
N ARG A 63 0.03 0.77 15.97
CA ARG A 63 1.44 0.37 15.99
C ARG A 63 2.18 0.78 14.73
N ASP A 64 3.46 1.12 14.90
CA ASP A 64 4.41 1.27 13.81
C ASP A 64 4.85 -0.13 13.34
N VAL A 65 4.62 -0.44 12.08
CA VAL A 65 5.01 -1.70 11.46
C VAL A 65 5.91 -1.48 10.23
N SER A 66 6.56 -0.32 10.17
CA SER A 66 7.36 0.11 9.01
C SER A 66 8.43 -0.90 8.59
N ASP A 67 9.07 -1.58 9.53
CA ASP A 67 10.13 -2.55 9.24
C ASP A 67 9.65 -3.76 8.44
N GLY A 68 8.36 -4.04 8.47
CA GLY A 68 7.77 -5.18 7.77
C GLY A 68 7.47 -4.93 6.29
N TRP A 69 7.66 -3.70 5.79
CA TRP A 69 7.16 -3.29 4.49
C TRP A 69 8.18 -2.54 3.65
N VAL A 70 8.09 -2.75 2.34
CA VAL A 70 8.83 -2.02 1.32
C VAL A 70 7.83 -1.54 0.28
N LEU A 71 8.06 -0.35 -0.28
CA LEU A 71 7.23 0.23 -1.32
C LEU A 71 7.98 0.23 -2.64
N HIS A 72 7.44 -0.45 -3.65
CA HIS A 72 7.86 -0.30 -5.03
C HIS A 72 6.89 0.62 -5.73
N THR A 73 7.41 1.64 -6.38
CA THR A 73 6.61 2.63 -7.10
C THR A 73 6.85 2.52 -8.59
N LEU A 74 5.77 2.35 -9.34
CA LEU A 74 5.74 2.47 -10.80
C LEU A 74 5.16 3.84 -11.11
N GLU A 75 5.89 4.66 -11.84
CA GLU A 75 5.46 6.02 -12.14
C GLU A 75 5.69 6.38 -13.61
N GLY A 76 4.75 7.11 -14.19
CA GLY A 76 4.81 7.57 -15.56
C GLY A 76 3.74 6.94 -16.47
N PRO A 77 3.70 7.34 -17.76
CA PRO A 77 2.64 6.91 -18.68
C PRO A 77 2.51 5.40 -18.86
N GLY A 78 3.59 4.65 -18.69
CA GLY A 78 3.59 3.19 -18.82
C GLY A 78 3.31 2.42 -17.53
N ALA A 79 3.06 3.10 -16.40
CA ALA A 79 2.93 2.43 -15.11
C ALA A 79 1.76 1.44 -15.04
N ARG A 80 0.59 1.83 -15.55
CA ARG A 80 -0.58 0.95 -15.57
C ARG A 80 -0.42 -0.23 -16.52
N ASP A 81 0.24 -0.04 -17.64
CA ASP A 81 0.54 -1.11 -18.59
C ASP A 81 1.51 -2.13 -17.97
N ALA A 82 2.52 -1.64 -17.23
CA ALA A 82 3.43 -2.50 -16.48
C ALA A 82 2.66 -3.33 -15.45
N PHE A 83 1.78 -2.70 -14.70
CA PHE A 83 0.96 -3.40 -13.72
C PHE A 83 0.07 -4.48 -14.37
N ALA A 84 -0.54 -4.20 -15.51
CA ALA A 84 -1.41 -5.13 -16.21
C ALA A 84 -0.69 -6.43 -16.64
N ARG A 85 0.63 -6.38 -16.84
CA ARG A 85 1.43 -7.58 -17.13
C ARG A 85 1.71 -8.44 -15.90
N LEU A 86 1.58 -7.86 -14.72
CA LEU A 86 1.95 -8.50 -13.46
C LEU A 86 0.73 -9.03 -12.68
N SER A 87 -0.46 -8.53 -13.00
CA SER A 87 -1.64 -8.79 -12.20
C SER A 87 -2.91 -8.75 -13.03
N GLU A 88 -3.90 -9.55 -12.61
CA GLU A 88 -5.26 -9.51 -13.17
C GLU A 88 -6.17 -8.55 -12.42
N LEU A 89 -5.67 -7.88 -11.38
CA LEU A 89 -6.44 -6.90 -10.63
C LEU A 89 -6.84 -5.72 -11.53
N GLU A 90 -8.10 -5.34 -11.48
CA GLU A 90 -8.56 -4.12 -12.10
C GLU A 90 -8.21 -2.93 -11.22
N LEU A 91 -7.52 -1.94 -11.80
CA LEU A 91 -7.11 -0.74 -11.08
C LEU A 91 -8.18 0.34 -11.20
N PRO A 92 -8.68 0.89 -10.07
CA PRO A 92 -9.50 2.10 -10.12
C PRO A 92 -8.65 3.30 -10.57
N ALA A 93 -9.29 4.42 -10.83
CA ALA A 93 -8.59 5.67 -11.19
C ALA A 93 -7.69 6.14 -10.04
N SER A 94 -8.13 5.98 -8.80
CA SER A 94 -7.40 6.33 -7.58
C SER A 94 -7.87 5.46 -6.43
N GLY A 95 -7.11 5.45 -5.35
CA GLY A 95 -7.47 4.77 -4.10
C GLY A 95 -6.64 3.54 -3.84
N PHE A 96 -7.26 2.53 -3.25
CA PHE A 96 -6.59 1.34 -2.75
C PHE A 96 -7.27 0.07 -3.26
N VAL A 97 -6.44 -0.90 -3.65
CA VAL A 97 -6.85 -2.29 -3.87
C VAL A 97 -5.79 -3.22 -3.30
N GLN A 98 -6.14 -4.46 -3.06
CA GLN A 98 -5.18 -5.47 -2.64
C GLN A 98 -5.42 -6.78 -3.37
N GLY A 99 -4.35 -7.50 -3.60
CA GLY A 99 -4.41 -8.79 -4.29
C GLY A 99 -3.03 -9.25 -4.74
N ALA A 100 -3.00 -10.21 -5.64
CA ALA A 100 -1.77 -10.80 -6.13
C ALA A 100 -1.18 -10.03 -7.30
N VAL A 101 0.10 -9.69 -7.19
CA VAL A 101 0.92 -9.13 -8.25
C VAL A 101 2.13 -10.05 -8.43
N ALA A 102 2.33 -10.61 -9.62
CA ALA A 102 3.33 -11.64 -9.86
C ALA A 102 3.25 -12.79 -8.82
N ARG A 103 2.04 -13.17 -8.44
CA ARG A 103 1.72 -14.20 -7.43
C ARG A 103 2.12 -13.84 -5.99
N ILE A 104 2.43 -12.59 -5.73
CA ILE A 104 2.76 -12.09 -4.39
C ILE A 104 1.61 -11.21 -3.92
N GLY A 105 1.12 -11.44 -2.71
CA GLY A 105 0.09 -10.59 -2.09
C GLY A 105 0.65 -9.19 -1.81
N VAL A 106 0.05 -8.17 -2.40
CA VAL A 106 0.46 -6.78 -2.22
C VAL A 106 -0.72 -5.88 -1.95
N ARG A 107 -0.42 -4.71 -1.39
CA ARG A 107 -1.36 -3.61 -1.21
C ARG A 107 -1.02 -2.55 -2.23
N VAL A 108 -2.00 -2.10 -2.99
CA VAL A 108 -1.80 -1.21 -4.14
C VAL A 108 -2.47 0.13 -3.87
N LEU A 109 -1.69 1.20 -3.89
CA LEU A 109 -2.16 2.58 -3.79
C LEU A 109 -2.02 3.24 -5.16
N LEU A 110 -3.04 3.94 -5.58
CA LEU A 110 -3.16 4.51 -6.91
C LEU A 110 -3.44 6.00 -6.87
N GLU A 111 -2.68 6.74 -7.66
CA GLU A 111 -2.92 8.17 -7.88
C GLU A 111 -2.39 8.55 -9.27
N GLY A 112 -3.28 8.85 -10.22
CA GLY A 112 -2.89 9.22 -11.57
C GLY A 112 -2.04 8.14 -12.25
N ASP A 113 -0.84 8.53 -12.71
CA ASP A 113 0.13 7.64 -13.35
C ASP A 113 1.07 6.96 -12.35
N ARG A 114 0.76 7.01 -11.07
CA ARG A 114 1.56 6.41 -10.01
C ARG A 114 0.85 5.20 -9.44
N VAL A 115 1.57 4.08 -9.40
CA VAL A 115 1.11 2.82 -8.80
C VAL A 115 2.12 2.43 -7.73
N ASP A 116 1.70 2.49 -6.47
CA ASP A 116 2.52 2.11 -5.33
C ASP A 116 2.18 0.69 -4.90
N LEU A 117 3.19 -0.17 -4.84
CA LEU A 117 3.05 -1.57 -4.44
C LEU A 117 3.70 -1.76 -3.06
N LEU A 118 2.87 -1.88 -2.03
CA LEU A 118 3.35 -2.15 -0.68
C LEU A 118 3.45 -3.66 -0.49
N VAL A 119 4.67 -4.15 -0.29
CA VAL A 119 4.99 -5.56 -0.25
C VAL A 119 5.70 -5.91 1.07
N PRO A 120 5.47 -7.11 1.63
CA PRO A 120 6.26 -7.57 2.79
C PRO A 120 7.75 -7.52 2.50
N SER A 121 8.54 -7.03 3.45
CA SER A 121 9.98 -6.84 3.29
C SER A 121 10.71 -8.08 2.76
N MET A 122 10.32 -9.27 3.24
CA MET A 122 10.95 -10.53 2.85
C MET A 122 10.71 -10.92 1.38
N LEU A 123 9.68 -10.33 0.74
CA LEU A 123 9.32 -10.61 -0.65
C LEU A 123 9.67 -9.46 -1.61
N ALA A 124 10.20 -8.36 -1.08
CA ALA A 124 10.41 -7.13 -1.85
C ALA A 124 11.41 -7.31 -3.00
N THR A 125 12.54 -7.95 -2.75
CA THR A 125 13.55 -8.19 -3.79
C THR A 125 13.01 -9.10 -4.89
N HIS A 126 12.31 -10.15 -4.50
CA HIS A 126 11.71 -11.08 -5.46
C HIS A 126 10.69 -10.37 -6.36
N LEU A 127 9.81 -9.57 -5.78
CA LEU A 127 8.84 -8.79 -6.56
C LEU A 127 9.53 -7.82 -7.51
N ARG A 128 10.55 -7.11 -7.05
CA ARG A 128 11.29 -6.17 -7.89
C ARG A 128 11.93 -6.86 -9.10
N GLU A 129 12.54 -8.00 -8.88
CA GLU A 129 13.13 -8.81 -9.97
C GLU A 129 12.08 -9.23 -10.98
N ARG A 130 10.90 -9.67 -10.51
CA ARG A 130 9.79 -10.04 -11.38
C ARG A 130 9.29 -8.85 -12.19
N ILE A 131 9.17 -7.69 -11.59
CA ILE A 131 8.77 -6.46 -12.30
C ILE A 131 9.78 -6.13 -13.40
N GLN A 132 11.06 -6.16 -13.06
CA GLN A 132 12.14 -5.85 -14.02
C GLN A 132 12.17 -6.84 -15.20
N ASP A 133 11.97 -8.11 -14.93
CA ASP A 133 11.99 -9.15 -15.97
C ASP A 133 10.77 -9.09 -16.88
N GLU A 134 9.58 -8.94 -16.32
CA GLU A 134 8.32 -8.97 -17.09
C GLU A 134 8.04 -7.66 -17.85
N CYS A 135 8.58 -6.56 -17.38
CA CYS A 135 8.24 -5.22 -17.88
C CYS A 135 9.44 -4.44 -18.41
N ARG A 136 10.54 -5.11 -18.71
CA ARG A 136 11.83 -4.48 -19.08
C ARG A 136 11.70 -3.40 -20.14
N GLU A 137 10.92 -3.67 -21.19
CA GLU A 137 10.76 -2.75 -22.31
C GLU A 137 9.87 -1.53 -21.99
N LEU A 138 9.18 -1.52 -20.85
CA LEU A 138 8.34 -0.41 -20.42
C LEU A 138 9.13 0.60 -19.56
N PHE A 139 10.33 0.24 -19.13
CA PHE A 139 11.18 1.11 -18.33
C PHE A 139 12.21 1.82 -19.20
N ALA A 140 12.50 3.04 -18.80
CA ALA A 140 13.50 3.86 -19.49
C ALA A 140 14.92 3.34 -19.22
#